data_e6d5d0a59677a985ab81457495b039d9
#
_entry.id   e6d5d0a59677a985ab81457495b039d9
#
_cell.length_a   1.000
_cell.length_b   1.000
_cell.length_c   1.000
_cell.angle_alpha   90.00
_cell.angle_beta   90.00
_cell.angle_gamma   90.00
#
_symmetry.space_group_name_H-M   'P 1'
#
loop_
_entity.id
_entity.type
_entity.pdbx_description
1 polymer ?
#
loop_
_entity_poly.entity_id
_entity_poly.type
_entity_poly.pdbx_seq_one_letter_code
_entity_poly.pdbx_strand_id
1 'polypeptide(L)'
;MSTTPTAAARRPWWRGWADFWFRPADPTGYGRLVTRGAELLSIVEHVDATGQERAITLCNGGLMAFAGKSALPILERIGNANRKGEFYLTDAVKIARDTGLRAVALEVTEDEVSGINTKAQLAATEAAMQQRLRQAALDAGVNLVAPETVYLAADTK
;
A
#
# COMPACT_ATOMS: atom_id res chain seq x y z
N MET A 1 -16.96 -21.27 6.00
CA MET A 1 -17.14 -20.73 7.36
C MET A 1 -16.29 -19.48 7.45
N SER A 2 -16.93 -18.31 7.31
CA SER A 2 -16.28 -17.00 7.33
C SER A 2 -16.06 -16.60 8.78
N THR A 3 -14.82 -16.52 9.23
CA THR A 3 -14.48 -16.00 10.56
C THR A 3 -14.33 -14.49 10.46
N THR A 4 -15.41 -13.78 10.75
CA THR A 4 -15.38 -12.32 10.98
C THR A 4 -14.51 -12.05 12.21
N PRO A 5 -13.49 -11.18 12.14
CA PRO A 5 -12.69 -10.85 13.33
C PRO A 5 -13.55 -10.11 14.37
N THR A 6 -13.48 -10.58 15.60
CA THR A 6 -14.21 -10.06 16.76
C THR A 6 -13.86 -8.58 17.03
N ALA A 7 -14.85 -7.81 17.41
CA ALA A 7 -14.81 -6.35 17.67
C ALA A 7 -13.79 -5.87 18.75
N ALA A 8 -13.13 -6.75 19.47
CA ALA A 8 -12.16 -6.43 20.53
C ALA A 8 -10.79 -5.91 20.04
N ALA A 9 -10.47 -5.99 18.73
CA ALA A 9 -9.19 -5.59 18.18
C ALA A 9 -9.19 -4.19 17.52
N ARG A 10 -10.30 -3.46 17.57
CA ARG A 10 -10.42 -2.15 16.93
C ARG A 10 -9.98 -1.02 17.87
N ARG A 11 -8.71 -0.98 18.27
CA ARG A 11 -8.14 0.33 18.61
C ARG A 11 -8.07 1.12 17.30
N PRO A 12 -8.58 2.37 17.29
CA PRO A 12 -8.67 3.14 16.06
C PRO A 12 -7.29 3.24 15.40
N TRP A 13 -7.16 2.77 14.16
CA TRP A 13 -5.94 2.83 13.34
C TRP A 13 -5.38 4.27 13.26
N TRP A 14 -6.22 5.31 13.40
CA TRP A 14 -5.80 6.73 13.41
C TRP A 14 -4.97 7.16 14.63
N ARG A 15 -4.74 6.28 15.62
CA ARG A 15 -3.83 6.55 16.73
C ARG A 15 -2.42 5.96 16.54
N GLY A 16 -2.13 5.47 15.35
CA GLY A 16 -0.87 4.84 15.01
C GLY A 16 -0.48 5.11 13.57
N TRP A 17 0.34 4.24 13.06
CA TRP A 17 0.82 4.24 11.69
C TRP A 17 0.22 3.03 10.98
N ALA A 18 -0.25 3.21 9.77
CA ALA A 18 -0.69 2.14 8.90
C ALA A 18 0.09 2.18 7.59
N ASP A 19 0.57 1.03 7.18
CA ASP A 19 1.12 0.78 5.87
C ASP A 19 0.16 -0.11 5.09
N PHE A 20 0.05 0.11 3.78
CA PHE A 20 -0.77 -0.70 2.89
C PHE A 20 0.13 -1.66 2.14
N TRP A 21 -0.17 -2.95 2.24
CA TRP A 21 0.62 -4.01 1.65
C TRP A 21 -0.21 -4.92 0.75
N PHE A 22 0.46 -5.57 -0.17
CA PHE A 22 -0.12 -6.51 -1.12
C PHE A 22 0.83 -7.67 -1.39
N ARG A 23 0.37 -8.65 -2.16
CA ARG A 23 1.17 -9.80 -2.59
C ARG A 23 1.26 -9.82 -4.11
N PRO A 24 2.29 -9.24 -4.71
CA PRO A 24 2.50 -9.33 -6.15
C PRO A 24 2.92 -10.74 -6.56
N ALA A 25 2.64 -11.10 -7.81
CA ALA A 25 3.15 -12.35 -8.40
C ALA A 25 4.68 -12.36 -8.47
N ASP A 26 5.31 -11.22 -8.75
CA ASP A 26 6.75 -11.00 -8.67
C ASP A 26 7.06 -9.89 -7.64
N PRO A 27 7.64 -10.23 -6.49
CA PRO A 27 7.97 -9.25 -5.46
C PRO A 27 9.25 -8.46 -5.75
N THR A 28 9.92 -8.67 -6.87
CA THR A 28 11.17 -7.99 -7.22
C THR A 28 10.99 -6.47 -7.26
N GLY A 29 11.89 -5.75 -6.63
CA GLY A 29 11.88 -4.27 -6.59
C GLY A 29 11.05 -3.65 -5.48
N TYR A 30 10.10 -4.37 -4.88
CA TYR A 30 9.28 -3.83 -3.79
C TYR A 30 9.98 -3.92 -2.42
N GLY A 31 9.68 -2.99 -1.52
CA GLY A 31 10.03 -3.09 -0.10
C GLY A 31 9.29 -4.25 0.58
N ARG A 32 9.94 -4.93 1.51
CA ARG A 32 9.40 -6.09 2.24
C ARG A 32 8.92 -5.70 3.63
N LEU A 33 7.72 -6.11 3.98
CA LEU A 33 7.18 -5.90 5.32
C LEU A 33 7.65 -7.00 6.27
N VAL A 34 8.44 -6.60 7.26
CA VAL A 34 8.82 -7.48 8.37
C VAL A 34 7.75 -7.34 9.46
N THR A 35 7.05 -8.43 9.76
CA THR A 35 5.91 -8.42 10.69
C THR A 35 6.09 -9.43 11.82
N ARG A 36 5.39 -9.19 12.93
CA ARG A 36 5.19 -10.16 14.02
C ARG A 36 3.70 -10.21 14.35
N GLY A 37 3.02 -11.22 13.84
CA GLY A 37 1.56 -11.25 13.84
C GLY A 37 0.99 -10.05 13.08
N ALA A 38 0.12 -9.28 13.71
CA ALA A 38 -0.48 -8.08 13.12
C ALA A 38 0.38 -6.80 13.27
N GLU A 39 1.54 -6.89 13.93
CA GLU A 39 2.42 -5.75 14.15
C GLU A 39 3.43 -5.63 13.02
N LEU A 40 3.51 -4.45 12.40
CA LEU A 40 4.55 -4.10 11.43
C LEU A 40 5.81 -3.66 12.19
N LEU A 41 6.91 -4.36 11.95
CA LEU A 41 8.19 -4.11 12.63
C LEU A 41 9.07 -3.14 11.85
N SER A 42 9.18 -3.36 10.56
CA SER A 42 9.96 -2.54 9.63
C SER A 42 9.54 -2.81 8.20
N ILE A 43 9.92 -1.93 7.32
CA ILE A 43 9.87 -2.15 5.87
C ILE A 43 11.31 -2.06 5.37
N VAL A 44 11.77 -3.07 4.64
CA VAL A 44 13.14 -3.13 4.11
C VAL A 44 13.09 -3.05 2.60
N GLU A 45 13.76 -2.06 2.04
CA GLU A 45 13.85 -1.89 0.60
C GLU A 45 14.54 -3.07 -0.08
N HIS A 46 14.11 -3.44 -1.28
CA HIS A 46 14.61 -4.63 -1.99
C HIS A 46 16.14 -4.68 -2.11
N VAL A 47 16.76 -3.53 -2.36
CA VAL A 47 18.22 -3.43 -2.55
C VAL A 47 19.01 -3.62 -1.26
N ASP A 48 18.42 -3.28 -0.11
CA ASP A 48 19.02 -3.39 1.21
C ASP A 48 18.66 -4.71 1.92
N ALA A 49 17.63 -5.42 1.41
CA ALA A 49 17.12 -6.65 2.00
C ALA A 49 18.13 -7.80 1.94
N THR A 50 18.22 -8.54 3.04
CA THR A 50 18.91 -9.84 3.12
C THR A 50 18.21 -10.91 2.30
N GLY A 51 18.85 -12.07 2.11
CA GLY A 51 18.19 -13.20 1.41
C GLY A 51 16.92 -13.67 2.12
N GLN A 52 16.88 -13.66 3.46
CA GLN A 52 15.70 -14.03 4.24
C GLN A 52 14.57 -13.01 4.09
N GLU A 53 14.89 -11.72 4.12
CA GLU A 53 13.91 -10.64 3.93
C GLU A 53 13.36 -10.65 2.50
N ARG A 54 14.17 -10.93 1.48
CA ARG A 54 13.71 -11.07 0.08
C ARG A 54 12.72 -12.22 -0.11
N ALA A 55 12.77 -13.25 0.72
CA ALA A 55 11.82 -14.36 0.69
C ALA A 55 10.43 -13.98 1.24
N ILE A 56 10.29 -12.83 1.92
CA ILE A 56 8.99 -12.32 2.38
C ILE A 56 8.18 -11.91 1.15
N THR A 57 6.95 -12.39 1.07
CA THR A 57 6.01 -12.08 -0.04
C THR A 57 5.12 -10.86 0.23
N LEU A 58 5.15 -10.32 1.45
CA LEU A 58 4.44 -9.11 1.84
C LEU A 58 5.19 -7.90 1.33
N CYS A 59 4.63 -7.18 0.36
CA CYS A 59 5.25 -6.05 -0.30
C CYS A 59 4.58 -4.73 0.07
N ASN A 60 5.40 -3.69 0.25
CA ASN A 60 4.93 -2.33 0.49
C ASN A 60 4.20 -1.79 -0.75
N GLY A 61 2.96 -1.33 -0.57
CA GLY A 61 2.16 -0.69 -1.61
C GLY A 61 2.50 0.79 -1.85
N GLY A 62 3.45 1.35 -1.08
CA GLY A 62 3.86 2.74 -1.22
C GLY A 62 2.91 3.77 -0.61
N LEU A 63 1.84 3.33 0.03
CA LEU A 63 0.87 4.19 0.71
C LEU A 63 1.00 4.03 2.22
N MET A 64 1.10 5.15 2.94
CA MET A 64 1.19 5.17 4.39
C MET A 64 0.23 6.19 4.99
N ALA A 65 -0.38 5.85 6.11
CA ALA A 65 -1.19 6.77 6.91
C ALA A 65 -0.52 7.03 8.26
N PHE A 66 -0.40 8.29 8.63
CA PHE A 66 0.29 8.72 9.84
C PHE A 66 -0.66 9.43 10.80
N ALA A 67 -0.50 9.20 12.10
CA ALA A 67 -1.12 10.04 13.11
C ALA A 67 -0.49 11.45 13.06
N GLY A 68 -1.26 12.47 12.69
CA GLY A 68 -0.77 13.80 12.32
C GLY A 68 0.19 14.45 13.32
N LYS A 69 -0.03 14.25 14.63
CA LYS A 69 0.85 14.81 15.68
C LYS A 69 2.26 14.20 15.70
N SER A 70 2.43 12.98 15.23
CA SER A 70 3.71 12.26 15.21
C SER A 70 4.39 12.26 13.84
N ALA A 71 3.71 12.70 12.79
CA ALA A 71 4.21 12.62 11.42
C ALA A 71 5.51 13.43 11.24
N LEU A 72 5.48 14.74 11.45
CA LEU A 72 6.65 15.60 11.25
C LEU A 72 7.86 15.19 12.11
N PRO A 73 7.73 14.96 13.45
CA PRO A 73 8.86 14.54 14.27
C PRO A 73 9.52 13.22 13.81
N ILE A 74 8.77 12.35 13.16
CA ILE A 74 9.31 11.08 12.65
C ILE A 74 9.97 11.29 11.29
N LEU A 75 9.32 12.03 10.38
CA LEU A 75 9.86 12.32 9.06
C LEU A 75 11.21 13.05 9.14
N GLU A 76 11.37 13.99 10.07
CA GLU A 76 12.63 14.71 10.32
C GLU A 76 13.79 13.80 10.80
N ARG A 77 13.48 12.59 11.29
CA ARG A 77 14.49 11.62 11.75
C ARG A 77 14.90 10.61 10.68
N ILE A 78 14.24 10.62 9.52
CA ILE A 78 14.63 9.74 8.41
C ILE A 78 16.00 10.19 7.91
N GLY A 79 16.95 9.26 7.88
CA GLY A 79 18.28 9.47 7.34
C GLY A 79 18.44 8.89 5.95
N ASN A 80 19.64 8.99 5.41
CA ASN A 80 20.01 8.44 4.10
C ASN A 80 21.18 7.44 4.16
N ALA A 81 21.43 6.84 5.32
CA ALA A 81 22.50 5.87 5.52
C ALA A 81 22.09 4.48 5.00
N ASN A 82 21.85 4.36 3.70
CA ASN A 82 21.47 3.15 2.98
C ASN A 82 22.28 3.01 1.67
N ARG A 83 22.12 1.91 0.95
CA ARG A 83 22.90 1.63 -0.27
C ARG A 83 22.75 2.66 -1.38
N LYS A 84 21.59 3.35 -1.44
CA LYS A 84 21.33 4.37 -2.46
C LYS A 84 21.65 5.78 -1.99
N GLY A 85 21.85 6.03 -0.69
CA GLY A 85 22.00 7.35 -0.13
C GLY A 85 20.72 8.19 -0.17
N GLU A 86 19.55 7.54 -0.26
CA GLU A 86 18.24 8.16 -0.38
C GLU A 86 17.51 8.21 0.95
N PHE A 87 16.61 9.17 1.14
CA PHE A 87 15.72 9.22 2.29
C PHE A 87 14.53 8.28 2.05
N TYR A 88 14.51 7.13 2.71
CA TYR A 88 13.43 6.15 2.56
C TYR A 88 12.29 6.46 3.51
N LEU A 89 11.11 6.75 2.96
CA LEU A 89 9.90 6.92 3.77
C LEU A 89 9.57 5.64 4.59
N THR A 90 9.97 4.49 4.12
CA THR A 90 9.80 3.19 4.78
C THR A 90 10.53 3.09 6.12
N ASP A 91 11.60 3.85 6.34
CA ASP A 91 12.32 3.92 7.64
C ASP A 91 11.45 4.52 8.75
N ALA A 92 10.45 5.30 8.39
CA ALA A 92 9.51 5.91 9.33
C ALA A 92 8.80 4.88 10.22
N VAL A 93 8.55 3.67 9.73
CA VAL A 93 7.94 2.57 10.51
C VAL A 93 8.83 2.20 11.70
N LYS A 94 10.11 1.99 11.45
CA LYS A 94 11.08 1.65 12.49
C LYS A 94 11.25 2.80 13.49
N ILE A 95 11.37 4.04 13.00
CA ILE A 95 11.50 5.23 13.83
C ILE A 95 10.26 5.40 14.72
N ALA A 96 9.05 5.22 14.19
CA ALA A 96 7.81 5.29 14.95
C ALA A 96 7.82 4.26 16.10
N ARG A 97 8.20 3.03 15.82
CA ARG A 97 8.29 1.97 16.83
C ARG A 97 9.34 2.27 17.91
N ASP A 98 10.50 2.79 17.53
CA ASP A 98 11.56 3.19 18.46
C ASP A 98 11.11 4.33 19.40
N THR A 99 10.06 5.07 19.03
CA THR A 99 9.41 6.08 19.88
C THR A 99 8.20 5.55 20.66
N GLY A 100 7.97 4.23 20.64
CA GLY A 100 6.86 3.59 21.37
C GLY A 100 5.50 3.65 20.66
N LEU A 101 5.47 4.10 19.39
CA LEU A 101 4.26 4.07 18.57
C LEU A 101 4.08 2.67 17.94
N ARG A 102 2.83 2.35 17.62
CA ARG A 102 2.50 1.11 16.92
C ARG A 102 2.30 1.36 15.44
N ALA A 103 2.83 0.46 14.63
CA ALA A 103 2.56 0.39 13.21
C ALA A 103 1.78 -0.89 12.90
N VAL A 104 0.79 -0.78 12.03
CA VAL A 104 -0.02 -1.90 11.55
C VAL A 104 0.10 -2.00 10.04
N ALA A 105 -0.07 -3.20 9.52
CA ALA A 105 -0.10 -3.46 8.09
C ALA A 105 -1.53 -3.81 7.67
N LEU A 106 -2.03 -3.15 6.62
CA LEU A 106 -3.36 -3.35 6.06
C LEU A 106 -3.24 -3.96 4.66
N GLU A 107 -3.91 -5.08 4.45
CA GLU A 107 -3.93 -5.74 3.14
C GLU A 107 -4.83 -4.98 2.18
N VAL A 108 -4.33 -4.80 0.96
CA VAL A 108 -5.05 -4.23 -0.17
C VAL A 108 -4.80 -5.08 -1.41
N THR A 109 -5.61 -4.90 -2.43
CA THR A 109 -5.39 -5.58 -3.71
C THR A 109 -4.28 -4.90 -4.50
N GLU A 110 -3.58 -5.63 -5.36
CA GLU A 110 -2.54 -5.08 -6.23
C GLU A 110 -3.07 -3.92 -7.09
N ASP A 111 -4.30 -4.03 -7.57
CA ASP A 111 -4.96 -3.00 -8.38
C ASP A 111 -5.20 -1.66 -7.64
N GLU A 112 -5.24 -1.69 -6.30
CA GLU A 112 -5.43 -0.48 -5.49
C GLU A 112 -4.13 0.29 -5.26
N VAL A 113 -2.99 -0.39 -5.40
CA VAL A 113 -1.65 0.17 -5.12
C VAL A 113 -0.70 0.07 -6.30
N SER A 114 -1.20 -0.20 -7.49
CA SER A 114 -0.39 -0.31 -8.71
C SER A 114 0.39 0.97 -8.99
N GLY A 115 1.70 0.91 -8.85
CA GLY A 115 2.62 1.99 -9.23
C GLY A 115 2.78 2.08 -10.75
N ILE A 116 2.88 3.30 -11.28
CA ILE A 116 3.04 3.56 -12.72
C ILE A 116 4.45 4.10 -12.97
N ASN A 117 5.31 3.29 -13.58
CA ASN A 117 6.68 3.66 -13.96
C ASN A 117 6.89 3.62 -15.48
N THR A 118 5.99 2.98 -16.24
CA THR A 118 6.09 2.82 -17.69
C THR A 118 4.76 3.16 -18.37
N LYS A 119 4.83 3.48 -19.67
CA LYS A 119 3.61 3.70 -20.47
C LYS A 119 2.72 2.46 -20.56
N ALA A 120 3.31 1.27 -20.53
CA ALA A 120 2.56 0.02 -20.51
C ALA A 120 1.79 -0.15 -19.20
N GLN A 121 2.41 0.16 -18.05
CA GLN A 121 1.73 0.18 -16.76
C GLN A 121 0.63 1.23 -16.70
N LEU A 122 0.85 2.42 -17.26
CA LEU A 122 -0.18 3.46 -17.37
C LEU A 122 -1.40 2.95 -18.15
N ALA A 123 -1.18 2.31 -19.31
CA ALA A 123 -2.26 1.76 -20.12
C ALA A 123 -3.03 0.66 -19.39
N ALA A 124 -2.35 -0.21 -18.65
CA ALA A 124 -2.98 -1.26 -17.85
C ALA A 124 -3.82 -0.68 -16.70
N THR A 125 -3.29 0.32 -15.98
CA THR A 125 -4.00 1.00 -14.89
C THR A 125 -5.21 1.77 -15.40
N GLU A 126 -5.10 2.45 -16.55
CA GLU A 126 -6.22 3.10 -17.21
C GLU A 126 -7.32 2.10 -17.58
N ALA A 127 -6.96 0.94 -18.15
CA ALA A 127 -7.93 -0.11 -18.49
C ALA A 127 -8.67 -0.63 -17.25
N ALA A 128 -7.96 -0.83 -16.13
CA ALA A 128 -8.57 -1.23 -14.85
C ALA A 128 -9.54 -0.16 -14.33
N MET A 129 -9.17 1.12 -14.40
CA MET A 129 -10.04 2.23 -14.00
C MET A 129 -11.29 2.31 -14.86
N GLN A 130 -11.15 2.19 -16.18
CA GLN A 130 -12.28 2.17 -17.11
C GLN A 130 -13.24 1.01 -16.84
N GLN A 131 -12.71 -0.15 -16.49
CA GLN A 131 -13.54 -1.29 -16.11
C GLN A 131 -14.36 -0.99 -14.84
N ARG A 132 -13.75 -0.39 -13.82
CA ARG A 132 -14.43 0.01 -12.58
C ARG A 132 -15.53 1.04 -12.84
N LEU A 133 -15.27 2.08 -13.66
CA LEU A 133 -16.23 3.12 -13.99
C LEU A 133 -17.43 2.56 -14.76
N ARG A 134 -17.18 1.69 -15.75
CA ARG A 134 -18.24 1.02 -16.51
C ARG A 134 -19.10 0.12 -15.64
N GLN A 135 -18.47 -0.66 -14.74
CA GLN A 135 -19.19 -1.52 -13.82
C GLN A 135 -20.08 -0.68 -12.89
N ALA A 136 -19.56 0.40 -12.33
CA ALA A 136 -20.35 1.30 -11.49
C ALA A 136 -21.54 1.92 -12.23
N ALA A 137 -21.37 2.30 -13.50
CA ALA A 137 -22.44 2.81 -14.32
C ALA A 137 -23.53 1.75 -14.59
N LEU A 138 -23.14 0.52 -14.90
CA LEU A 138 -24.06 -0.61 -15.10
C LEU A 138 -24.82 -0.93 -13.80
N ASP A 139 -24.14 -0.95 -12.65
CA ASP A 139 -24.75 -1.19 -11.34
C ASP A 139 -25.72 -0.08 -10.95
N ALA A 140 -25.49 1.15 -11.43
CA ALA A 140 -26.39 2.29 -11.29
C ALA A 140 -27.58 2.27 -12.28
N GLY A 141 -27.69 1.25 -13.15
CA GLY A 141 -28.78 1.06 -14.09
C GLY A 141 -28.58 1.76 -15.44
N VAL A 142 -27.39 2.25 -15.75
CA VAL A 142 -27.06 2.80 -17.07
C VAL A 142 -26.95 1.65 -18.08
N ASN A 143 -27.62 1.78 -19.23
CA ASN A 143 -27.50 0.80 -20.29
C ASN A 143 -26.32 1.13 -21.20
N LEU A 144 -25.27 0.33 -21.16
CA LEU A 144 -24.10 0.44 -22.01
C LEU A 144 -24.12 -0.65 -23.09
N VAL A 145 -24.27 -0.25 -24.36
CA VAL A 145 -24.12 -1.14 -25.50
C VAL A 145 -22.64 -1.21 -25.84
N ALA A 146 -22.05 -2.41 -25.88
CA ALA A 146 -20.62 -2.64 -26.04
C ALA A 146 -19.78 -1.81 -25.04
N PRO A 147 -19.85 -2.13 -23.72
CA PRO A 147 -19.25 -1.32 -22.65
C PRO A 147 -17.74 -1.07 -22.86
N GLU A 148 -17.04 -2.00 -23.49
CA GLU A 148 -15.60 -1.91 -23.78
C GLU A 148 -15.23 -0.74 -24.70
N THR A 149 -16.19 -0.22 -25.46
CA THR A 149 -15.99 0.93 -26.38
C THR A 149 -16.33 2.27 -25.74
N VAL A 150 -16.92 2.26 -24.55
CA VAL A 150 -17.30 3.48 -23.81
C VAL A 150 -16.16 3.91 -22.92
N TYR A 151 -15.72 5.15 -23.07
CA TYR A 151 -14.70 5.77 -22.22
C TYR A 151 -15.36 6.79 -21.29
N LEU A 152 -15.17 6.61 -19.97
CA LEU A 152 -15.77 7.45 -18.93
C LEU A 152 -14.67 8.26 -18.24
N ALA A 153 -14.90 9.56 -18.04
CA ALA A 153 -14.08 10.36 -17.15
C ALA A 153 -14.52 10.11 -15.69
N ALA A 154 -13.61 10.29 -14.73
CA ALA A 154 -13.91 10.04 -13.31
C ALA A 154 -15.02 10.95 -12.75
N ASP A 155 -15.27 12.10 -13.36
CA ASP A 155 -16.29 13.08 -13.01
C ASP A 155 -17.53 13.02 -13.91
N THR A 156 -17.66 12.00 -14.76
CA THR A 156 -18.86 11.77 -15.57
C THR A 156 -20.07 11.58 -14.66
N LYS A 157 -21.15 12.35 -14.94
CA LYS A 157 -22.41 12.31 -14.18
C LYS A 157 -23.53 11.77 -15.04
#